data_b3f2da1c4f675609305106e37ef7a758
#
_entry.id   b3f2da1c4f675609305106e37ef7a758
#
_cell.length_a   1.000
_cell.length_b   1.000
_cell.length_c   1.000
_cell.angle_alpha   90.00
_cell.angle_beta   90.00
_cell.angle_gamma   90.00
#
_symmetry.space_group_name_H-M   'P 1'
#
loop_
_entity.id
_entity.type
_entity.pdbx_description
1 polymer ?
#
loop_
_entity_poly.entity_id
_entity_poly.type
_entity_poly.pdbx_seq_one_letter_code
_entity_poly.pdbx_strand_id
1 'polypeptide(L)'
;MNWRPLALGLASLVLAGCVPSILARKVVAPPNKSGIKPLFSEWDVYKHAPDALAGTWTLKVGPPAAQLALASVEPGDYGYQYDLKLEYAEGREPHVAHFNSFWRPAAQRTPMPARGTIVLLHGYLQDRNSMVPWAVRLAQAGFRCALFDLRGHGASTGDHISFGAFEAADLVQVLDDLGRRGWDVSHVGLFGVSYGASVALLAAGRDPRVATVVALEPFASADRAVPELARAAFASDAKGITDRQFAAAHVKEARIAGFQWSQADIPAALARTRAPVLFIHGEKDTWISADHSRELAKHAPAGSKLVLAPLDNHVSLPLQVEVFAPQVIAWFEAGLPRS
;
A
#
# COMPACT_ATOMS: atom_id res chain seq x y z
N MET A 1 -0.68 -11.49 -20.02
CA MET A 1 0.27 -11.78 -18.95
C MET A 1 0.11 -13.25 -18.56
N ASN A 2 1.10 -14.11 -18.90
CA ASN A 2 1.04 -15.52 -18.52
C ASN A 2 1.49 -15.66 -17.07
N TRP A 3 0.53 -15.63 -16.17
CA TRP A 3 0.74 -16.04 -14.80
C TRP A 3 1.00 -17.54 -14.83
N ARG A 4 2.26 -17.97 -14.65
CA ARG A 4 2.51 -19.36 -14.31
C ARG A 4 1.91 -19.59 -12.95
N PRO A 5 0.91 -20.47 -12.80
CA PRO A 5 0.40 -20.81 -11.48
C PRO A 5 1.56 -21.33 -10.67
N LEU A 6 1.68 -20.87 -9.42
CA LEU A 6 2.42 -21.60 -8.42
C LEU A 6 1.74 -22.96 -8.32
N ALA A 7 2.27 -23.92 -9.07
CA ALA A 7 1.85 -25.30 -8.97
C ALA A 7 2.27 -25.82 -7.61
N LEU A 8 1.56 -25.41 -6.59
CA LEU A 8 1.51 -26.07 -5.32
C LEU A 8 0.61 -27.26 -5.53
N GLY A 9 1.24 -28.43 -5.73
CA GLY A 9 0.54 -29.70 -5.77
C GLY A 9 -0.33 -29.89 -4.54
N LEU A 10 -1.53 -29.31 -4.55
CA LEU A 10 -2.66 -29.65 -3.71
C LEU A 10 -3.36 -30.92 -4.22
N ALA A 11 -2.65 -31.70 -5.02
CA ALA A 11 -3.06 -33.06 -5.35
C ALA A 11 -3.06 -33.88 -4.06
N SER A 12 -4.25 -34.15 -3.54
CA SER A 12 -4.55 -35.25 -2.61
C SER A 12 -4.20 -35.09 -1.12
N LEU A 13 -4.35 -33.91 -0.51
CA LEU A 13 -4.47 -33.80 0.95
C LEU A 13 -5.92 -33.49 1.35
N VAL A 14 -6.79 -34.46 1.14
CA VAL A 14 -8.17 -34.49 1.68
C VAL A 14 -8.09 -34.87 3.17
N LEU A 15 -7.53 -33.99 3.98
CA LEU A 15 -7.79 -33.92 5.41
C LEU A 15 -8.38 -32.52 5.67
N ALA A 16 -9.70 -32.42 5.69
CA ALA A 16 -10.44 -31.17 5.86
C ALA A 16 -9.97 -30.30 7.06
N GLY A 17 -9.22 -30.87 7.99
CA GLY A 17 -8.62 -30.19 9.14
C GLY A 17 -7.28 -29.49 8.88
N CYS A 18 -6.53 -29.85 7.81
CA CYS A 18 -5.20 -29.28 7.54
C CYS A 18 -5.26 -28.02 6.67
N VAL A 19 -6.26 -27.91 5.78
CA VAL A 19 -6.39 -26.79 4.84
C VAL A 19 -6.37 -25.41 5.53
N PRO A 20 -7.15 -25.14 6.59
CA PRO A 20 -7.10 -23.85 7.26
C PRO A 20 -5.72 -23.49 7.85
N SER A 21 -4.97 -24.48 8.34
CA SER A 21 -3.63 -24.22 8.91
C SER A 21 -2.59 -23.93 7.83
N ILE A 22 -2.68 -24.61 6.68
CA ILE A 22 -1.82 -24.36 5.52
C ILE A 22 -2.15 -22.98 4.93
N LEU A 23 -3.43 -22.69 4.75
CA LEU A 23 -3.90 -21.42 4.24
C LEU A 23 -3.43 -20.25 5.14
N ALA A 24 -3.65 -20.35 6.45
CA ALA A 24 -3.22 -19.33 7.39
C ALA A 24 -1.71 -19.05 7.33
N ARG A 25 -0.88 -20.11 7.24
CA ARG A 25 0.58 -19.93 7.08
C ARG A 25 0.95 -19.21 5.78
N LYS A 26 0.24 -19.50 4.67
CA LYS A 26 0.46 -18.83 3.39
C LYS A 26 0.05 -17.37 3.42
N VAL A 27 -1.10 -17.09 4.02
CA VAL A 27 -1.68 -15.74 4.09
C VAL A 27 -0.79 -14.79 4.88
N VAL A 28 -0.19 -15.25 5.99
CA VAL A 28 0.73 -14.40 6.79
C VAL A 28 2.20 -14.53 6.39
N ALA A 29 2.51 -15.36 5.39
CA ALA A 29 3.90 -15.48 4.92
C ALA A 29 4.39 -14.17 4.32
N PRO A 30 5.66 -13.79 4.57
CA PRO A 30 6.21 -12.57 4.00
C PRO A 30 6.33 -12.70 2.47
N PRO A 31 5.77 -11.76 1.70
CA PRO A 31 5.75 -11.83 0.23
C PRO A 31 7.13 -11.98 -0.41
N ASN A 32 8.15 -11.33 0.14
CA ASN A 32 9.52 -11.42 -0.40
C ASN A 32 10.21 -12.78 -0.18
N LYS A 33 9.63 -13.67 0.64
CA LYS A 33 10.08 -15.07 0.80
C LYS A 33 9.26 -16.06 -0.04
N SER A 34 8.24 -15.59 -0.76
CA SER A 34 7.34 -16.44 -1.56
C SER A 34 7.93 -16.89 -2.90
N GLY A 35 9.01 -16.26 -3.36
CA GLY A 35 9.55 -16.45 -4.70
C GLY A 35 8.76 -15.74 -5.80
N ILE A 36 7.69 -15.02 -5.44
CA ILE A 36 6.93 -14.17 -6.38
C ILE A 36 7.69 -12.86 -6.54
N LYS A 37 7.97 -12.47 -7.78
CA LYS A 37 8.51 -11.14 -8.05
C LYS A 37 7.49 -10.08 -7.67
N PRO A 38 7.92 -8.90 -7.17
CA PRO A 38 7.00 -7.80 -6.92
C PRO A 38 6.16 -7.48 -8.15
N LEU A 39 4.87 -7.20 -7.91
CA LEU A 39 3.97 -6.78 -8.98
C LEU A 39 4.58 -5.58 -9.71
N PHE A 40 4.52 -5.60 -11.06
CA PHE A 40 5.01 -4.53 -11.92
C PHE A 40 6.53 -4.37 -12.00
N SER A 41 7.34 -5.19 -11.31
CA SER A 41 8.81 -5.06 -11.29
C SER A 41 9.49 -5.14 -12.66
N GLU A 42 8.82 -5.72 -13.66
CA GLU A 42 9.32 -5.80 -15.06
C GLU A 42 8.98 -4.54 -15.89
N TRP A 43 8.21 -3.60 -15.34
CA TRP A 43 7.82 -2.39 -16.06
C TRP A 43 8.92 -1.33 -16.02
N ASP A 44 9.03 -0.53 -17.08
CA ASP A 44 10.10 0.47 -17.19
C ASP A 44 10.05 1.51 -16.08
N VAL A 45 8.86 1.90 -15.63
CA VAL A 45 8.69 2.82 -14.49
C VAL A 45 9.36 2.31 -13.22
N TYR A 46 9.34 1.00 -12.99
CA TYR A 46 10.01 0.38 -11.86
C TYR A 46 11.52 0.28 -12.03
N LYS A 47 11.98 -0.03 -13.24
CA LYS A 47 13.42 -0.14 -13.53
C LYS A 47 14.14 1.19 -13.31
N HIS A 48 13.45 2.31 -13.62
CA HIS A 48 13.99 3.66 -13.45
C HIS A 48 13.63 4.31 -12.11
N ALA A 49 12.81 3.68 -11.28
CA ALA A 49 12.45 4.21 -9.96
C ALA A 49 13.68 4.63 -9.10
N PRO A 50 14.80 3.86 -9.08
CA PRO A 50 15.99 4.28 -8.34
C PRO A 50 16.56 5.63 -8.76
N ASP A 51 16.35 6.06 -10.00
CA ASP A 51 16.90 7.32 -10.53
C ASP A 51 16.29 8.56 -9.85
N ALA A 52 15.06 8.44 -9.33
CA ALA A 52 14.39 9.52 -8.61
C ALA A 52 14.75 9.60 -7.12
N LEU A 53 15.42 8.57 -6.58
CA LEU A 53 15.73 8.51 -5.15
C LEU A 53 16.91 9.41 -4.79
N ALA A 54 16.70 10.28 -3.81
CA ALA A 54 17.74 11.17 -3.27
C ALA A 54 18.62 10.47 -2.21
N GLY A 55 18.09 9.42 -1.56
CA GLY A 55 18.82 8.66 -0.54
C GLY A 55 18.11 7.38 -0.18
N THR A 56 18.90 6.41 0.30
CA THR A 56 18.39 5.13 0.82
C THR A 56 19.05 4.82 2.16
N TRP A 57 18.33 4.17 3.07
CA TRP A 57 18.86 3.72 4.36
C TRP A 57 18.04 2.55 4.90
N THR A 58 18.49 2.00 6.03
CA THR A 58 17.75 0.96 6.75
C THR A 58 17.43 1.41 8.16
N LEU A 59 16.32 0.90 8.70
CA LEU A 59 15.87 1.16 10.07
C LEU A 59 15.51 -0.17 10.75
N LYS A 60 16.10 -0.40 11.93
CA LYS A 60 15.65 -1.50 12.81
C LYS A 60 14.40 -1.08 13.57
N VAL A 61 13.37 -1.91 13.52
CA VAL A 61 12.09 -1.69 14.18
C VAL A 61 11.69 -2.89 15.04
N GLY A 62 10.70 -2.71 15.87
CA GLY A 62 10.12 -3.79 16.66
C GLY A 62 9.66 -3.37 18.05
N PRO A 63 9.06 -4.28 18.83
CA PRO A 63 8.79 -5.70 18.55
C PRO A 63 7.61 -5.96 17.61
N PRO A 64 7.59 -7.08 16.87
CA PRO A 64 8.68 -8.04 16.65
C PRO A 64 9.77 -7.44 15.76
N ALA A 65 11.02 -7.88 15.94
CA ALA A 65 12.16 -7.28 15.26
C ALA A 65 12.06 -7.43 13.74
N ALA A 66 12.34 -6.33 13.03
CA ALA A 66 12.53 -6.30 11.60
C ALA A 66 13.53 -5.20 11.22
N GLN A 67 14.04 -5.23 9.99
CA GLN A 67 14.84 -4.18 9.39
C GLN A 67 14.10 -3.70 8.15
N LEU A 68 13.70 -2.45 8.14
CA LEU A 68 13.03 -1.83 7.00
C LEU A 68 14.05 -1.18 6.06
N ALA A 69 13.78 -1.24 4.78
CA ALA A 69 14.53 -0.54 3.74
C ALA A 69 13.74 0.69 3.30
N LEU A 70 14.36 1.87 3.46
CA LEU A 70 13.72 3.17 3.22
C LEU A 70 14.41 3.92 2.09
N ALA A 71 13.70 4.86 1.51
CA ALA A 71 14.19 5.79 0.52
C ALA A 71 13.52 7.15 0.64
N SER A 72 14.12 8.19 0.06
CA SER A 72 13.54 9.52 -0.03
C SER A 72 13.49 10.04 -1.46
N VAL A 73 12.45 10.84 -1.73
CA VAL A 73 12.35 11.70 -2.90
C VAL A 73 12.23 13.13 -2.40
N GLU A 74 13.23 13.95 -2.73
CA GLU A 74 13.30 15.33 -2.25
C GLU A 74 12.49 16.28 -3.13
N PRO A 75 11.96 17.40 -2.57
CA PRO A 75 11.22 18.38 -3.35
C PRO A 75 12.03 18.96 -4.52
N GLY A 76 11.43 19.08 -5.68
CA GLY A 76 12.10 19.64 -6.83
C GLY A 76 11.46 19.30 -8.17
N ASP A 77 11.88 20.00 -9.23
CA ASP A 77 11.47 19.69 -10.59
C ASP A 77 12.29 18.54 -11.16
N TYR A 78 11.64 17.41 -11.36
CA TYR A 78 12.23 16.19 -11.95
C TYR A 78 12.07 16.14 -13.48
N GLY A 79 11.41 17.12 -14.12
CA GLY A 79 11.06 17.04 -15.54
C GLY A 79 10.21 15.81 -15.85
N TYR A 80 9.36 15.41 -14.91
CA TYR A 80 8.57 14.20 -14.97
C TYR A 80 7.52 14.25 -16.08
N GLN A 81 7.48 13.20 -16.86
CA GLN A 81 6.43 12.92 -17.82
C GLN A 81 5.96 11.49 -17.62
N TYR A 82 4.66 11.30 -17.60
CA TYR A 82 4.03 10.00 -17.42
C TYR A 82 2.83 9.91 -18.36
N ASP A 83 2.89 8.97 -19.28
CA ASP A 83 1.82 8.68 -20.25
C ASP A 83 1.37 7.25 -20.06
N LEU A 84 0.11 7.08 -19.66
CA LEU A 84 -0.52 5.78 -19.43
C LEU A 84 -1.62 5.58 -20.46
N LYS A 85 -1.52 4.52 -21.25
CA LYS A 85 -2.59 4.01 -22.12
C LYS A 85 -3.12 2.71 -21.55
N LEU A 86 -4.35 2.76 -21.04
CA LEU A 86 -5.06 1.56 -20.61
C LEU A 86 -5.86 1.01 -21.80
N GLU A 87 -5.62 -0.24 -22.15
CA GLU A 87 -6.44 -0.97 -23.12
C GLU A 87 -7.42 -1.86 -22.37
N TYR A 88 -8.69 -1.74 -22.73
CA TYR A 88 -9.78 -2.54 -22.21
C TYR A 88 -10.16 -3.57 -23.26
N ALA A 89 -9.87 -4.85 -23.03
CA ALA A 89 -10.42 -5.91 -23.84
C ALA A 89 -11.91 -6.11 -23.52
N GLU A 90 -12.78 -6.24 -24.53
CA GLU A 90 -14.21 -6.48 -24.32
C GLU A 90 -14.46 -7.63 -23.34
N GLY A 91 -15.23 -7.35 -22.28
CA GLY A 91 -15.61 -8.32 -21.26
C GLY A 91 -14.53 -8.76 -20.30
N ARG A 92 -13.35 -8.11 -20.29
CA ARG A 92 -12.23 -8.37 -19.37
C ARG A 92 -11.85 -7.13 -18.58
N GLU A 93 -11.16 -7.34 -17.45
CA GLU A 93 -10.55 -6.26 -16.71
C GLU A 93 -9.53 -5.49 -17.57
N PRO A 94 -9.37 -4.17 -17.37
CA PRO A 94 -8.40 -3.40 -18.12
C PRO A 94 -7.00 -3.99 -17.96
N HIS A 95 -6.38 -4.30 -19.06
CA HIS A 95 -4.96 -4.65 -19.11
C HIS A 95 -4.18 -3.38 -19.38
N VAL A 96 -3.16 -3.11 -18.56
CA VAL A 96 -2.20 -2.06 -18.90
C VAL A 96 -1.44 -2.51 -20.13
N ALA A 97 -1.70 -1.86 -21.26
CA ALA A 97 -1.05 -2.21 -22.51
C ALA A 97 0.28 -1.49 -22.66
N HIS A 98 0.29 -0.18 -22.47
CA HIS A 98 1.47 0.65 -22.67
C HIS A 98 1.51 1.80 -21.69
N PHE A 99 2.66 2.05 -21.08
CA PHE A 99 2.95 3.30 -20.43
C PHE A 99 4.40 3.71 -20.66
N ASN A 100 4.59 5.02 -20.80
CA ASN A 100 5.90 5.64 -20.84
C ASN A 100 6.04 6.56 -19.64
N SER A 101 7.13 6.43 -18.93
CA SER A 101 7.47 7.38 -17.88
C SER A 101 8.89 7.89 -18.11
N PHE A 102 9.07 9.17 -17.90
CA PHE A 102 10.37 9.81 -17.93
C PHE A 102 10.46 10.77 -16.75
N TRP A 103 11.58 10.76 -16.09
CA TRP A 103 11.98 11.77 -15.12
C TRP A 103 13.49 11.97 -15.17
N ARG A 104 13.92 13.16 -14.77
CA ARG A 104 15.34 13.41 -14.59
C ARG A 104 15.84 12.70 -13.34
N PRO A 105 17.03 12.10 -13.35
CA PRO A 105 17.66 11.56 -12.15
C PRO A 105 17.72 12.60 -11.02
N ALA A 106 17.67 12.15 -9.77
CA ALA A 106 17.67 13.03 -8.61
C ALA A 106 18.81 14.07 -8.61
N ALA A 107 19.98 13.70 -9.13
CA ALA A 107 21.12 14.60 -9.27
C ALA A 107 20.91 15.76 -10.28
N GLN A 108 19.93 15.65 -11.16
CA GLN A 108 19.61 16.64 -12.19
C GLN A 108 18.32 17.44 -11.91
N ARG A 109 17.66 17.17 -10.79
CA ARG A 109 16.47 17.91 -10.40
C ARG A 109 16.80 19.35 -10.00
N THR A 110 15.92 20.28 -10.24
CA THR A 110 16.00 21.62 -9.65
C THR A 110 15.39 21.57 -8.24
N PRO A 111 16.20 21.77 -7.16
CA PRO A 111 15.71 21.69 -5.80
C PRO A 111 14.69 22.78 -5.48
N MET A 112 13.73 22.45 -4.61
CA MET A 112 12.76 23.38 -4.04
C MET A 112 12.71 23.22 -2.51
N PRO A 113 12.31 24.27 -1.75
CA PRO A 113 12.06 24.14 -0.31
C PRO A 113 10.96 23.10 -0.03
N ALA A 114 11.17 22.31 1.04
CA ALA A 114 10.14 21.38 1.49
C ALA A 114 8.99 22.15 2.15
N ARG A 115 7.74 21.83 1.75
CA ARG A 115 6.51 22.38 2.34
C ARG A 115 5.79 21.44 3.29
N GLY A 116 6.32 20.25 3.50
CA GLY A 116 5.78 19.23 4.39
C GLY A 116 6.31 17.84 4.05
N THR A 117 6.06 16.89 4.93
CA THR A 117 6.49 15.49 4.81
C THR A 117 5.30 14.60 4.47
N ILE A 118 5.47 13.73 3.48
CA ILE A 118 4.51 12.67 3.12
C ILE A 118 5.23 11.32 3.18
N VAL A 119 4.62 10.34 3.81
CA VAL A 119 5.09 8.95 3.82
C VAL A 119 4.21 8.10 2.92
N LEU A 120 4.81 7.39 1.97
CA LEU A 120 4.13 6.58 0.97
C LEU A 120 4.30 5.09 1.26
N LEU A 121 3.19 4.34 1.21
CA LEU A 121 3.09 2.93 1.56
C LEU A 121 2.53 2.13 0.37
N HIS A 122 3.30 1.16 -0.08
CA HIS A 122 2.95 0.30 -1.22
C HIS A 122 1.92 -0.79 -0.87
N GLY A 123 1.32 -1.38 -1.91
CA GLY A 123 0.37 -2.49 -1.78
C GLY A 123 1.02 -3.86 -1.51
N TYR A 124 0.17 -4.87 -1.25
CA TYR A 124 0.61 -6.28 -1.13
C TYR A 124 1.31 -6.75 -2.41
N LEU A 125 2.36 -7.57 -2.28
CA LEU A 125 3.22 -8.03 -3.39
C LEU A 125 3.91 -6.89 -4.18
N GLN A 126 4.03 -5.72 -3.61
CA GLN A 126 4.79 -4.60 -4.18
C GLN A 126 6.01 -4.28 -3.30
N ASP A 127 6.76 -3.28 -3.69
CA ASP A 127 7.83 -2.66 -2.91
C ASP A 127 7.76 -1.13 -3.02
N ARG A 128 8.64 -0.41 -2.34
CA ARG A 128 8.67 1.07 -2.33
C ARG A 128 8.78 1.70 -3.71
N ASN A 129 9.36 0.98 -4.70
CA ASN A 129 9.54 1.52 -6.05
C ASN A 129 8.19 1.75 -6.75
N SER A 130 7.14 0.99 -6.38
CA SER A 130 5.79 1.20 -6.91
C SER A 130 5.21 2.58 -6.59
N MET A 131 5.71 3.21 -5.52
CA MET A 131 5.23 4.51 -5.07
C MET A 131 6.03 5.68 -5.67
N VAL A 132 7.11 5.43 -6.42
CA VAL A 132 7.98 6.48 -6.94
C VAL A 132 7.26 7.44 -7.90
N PRO A 133 6.40 7.01 -8.84
CA PRO A 133 5.66 7.94 -9.69
C PRO A 133 4.83 8.94 -8.87
N TRP A 134 4.13 8.47 -7.84
CA TRP A 134 3.40 9.33 -6.92
C TRP A 134 4.32 10.24 -6.12
N ALA A 135 5.44 9.71 -5.61
CA ALA A 135 6.41 10.47 -4.85
C ALA A 135 7.04 11.60 -5.68
N VAL A 136 7.36 11.35 -6.95
CA VAL A 136 7.89 12.38 -7.88
C VAL A 136 6.85 13.47 -8.13
N ARG A 137 5.57 13.12 -8.35
CA ARG A 137 4.50 14.13 -8.51
C ARG A 137 4.29 14.98 -7.27
N LEU A 138 4.31 14.36 -6.08
CA LEU A 138 4.24 15.08 -4.81
C LEU A 138 5.48 15.94 -4.56
N ALA A 139 6.66 15.44 -4.92
CA ALA A 139 7.91 16.19 -4.80
C ALA A 139 7.94 17.42 -5.72
N GLN A 140 7.37 17.34 -6.94
CA GLN A 140 7.17 18.48 -7.82
C GLN A 140 6.21 19.52 -7.24
N ALA A 141 5.26 19.10 -6.39
CA ALA A 141 4.41 20.01 -5.63
C ALA A 141 5.06 20.57 -4.35
N GLY A 142 6.34 20.23 -4.09
CA GLY A 142 7.13 20.73 -2.98
C GLY A 142 7.10 19.85 -1.72
N PHE A 143 6.52 18.66 -1.75
CA PHE A 143 6.53 17.75 -0.61
C PHE A 143 7.80 16.91 -0.56
N ARG A 144 8.35 16.71 0.65
CA ARG A 144 9.40 15.74 0.90
C ARG A 144 8.76 14.37 1.13
N CYS A 145 9.17 13.38 0.35
CA CYS A 145 8.55 12.06 0.36
C CYS A 145 9.48 11.00 0.96
N ALA A 146 9.00 10.23 1.93
CA ALA A 146 9.63 9.02 2.41
C ALA A 146 8.86 7.80 1.90
N LEU A 147 9.58 6.80 1.41
CA LEU A 147 9.05 5.53 0.94
C LEU A 147 9.77 4.41 1.67
N PHE A 148 9.10 3.34 2.00
CA PHE A 148 9.78 2.18 2.57
C PHE A 148 9.09 0.88 2.18
N ASP A 149 9.87 -0.19 2.12
CA ASP A 149 9.33 -1.52 1.97
C ASP A 149 8.69 -1.92 3.30
N LEU A 150 7.40 -2.22 3.27
CA LEU A 150 6.69 -2.73 4.42
C LEU A 150 7.33 -4.04 4.92
N ARG A 151 7.16 -4.35 6.19
CA ARG A 151 7.60 -5.60 6.79
C ARG A 151 7.31 -6.81 5.90
N GLY A 152 8.33 -7.64 5.63
CA GLY A 152 8.20 -8.83 4.79
C GLY A 152 8.05 -8.58 3.29
N HIS A 153 8.24 -7.33 2.83
CA HIS A 153 8.19 -6.95 1.42
C HIS A 153 9.54 -6.40 0.96
N GLY A 154 9.76 -6.40 -0.36
CA GLY A 154 10.94 -5.82 -0.98
C GLY A 154 12.24 -6.24 -0.31
N ALA A 155 13.07 -5.29 0.07
CA ALA A 155 14.33 -5.49 0.79
C ALA A 155 14.19 -5.47 2.32
N SER A 156 12.98 -5.24 2.85
CA SER A 156 12.70 -5.30 4.29
C SER A 156 12.65 -6.73 4.80
N THR A 157 13.06 -6.93 6.07
CA THR A 157 12.93 -8.23 6.73
C THR A 157 11.60 -8.34 7.47
N GLY A 158 11.34 -9.50 8.02
CA GLY A 158 10.15 -9.86 8.81
C GLY A 158 9.80 -11.32 8.57
N ASP A 159 9.25 -11.97 9.57
CA ASP A 159 8.88 -13.38 9.46
C ASP A 159 7.43 -13.58 9.05
N HIS A 160 6.59 -12.56 9.27
CA HIS A 160 5.18 -12.55 8.91
C HIS A 160 4.72 -11.14 8.55
N ILE A 161 3.66 -11.04 7.76
CA ILE A 161 2.82 -9.85 7.65
C ILE A 161 1.69 -9.93 8.68
N SER A 162 1.11 -8.80 9.06
CA SER A 162 0.12 -8.74 10.14
C SER A 162 -1.09 -7.87 9.84
N PHE A 163 -1.37 -7.61 8.56
CA PHE A 163 -2.50 -6.79 8.10
C PHE A 163 -2.56 -5.39 8.75
N GLY A 164 -1.39 -4.85 9.07
CA GLY A 164 -1.24 -3.53 9.66
C GLY A 164 -1.03 -3.54 11.18
N ALA A 165 -1.17 -4.67 11.88
CA ALA A 165 -0.97 -4.72 13.33
C ALA A 165 0.45 -4.28 13.73
N PHE A 166 1.47 -4.84 13.09
CA PHE A 166 2.88 -4.46 13.30
C PHE A 166 3.32 -3.36 12.34
N GLU A 167 2.86 -3.38 11.09
CA GLU A 167 3.25 -2.43 10.05
C GLU A 167 2.90 -0.98 10.45
N ALA A 168 1.75 -0.76 11.11
CA ALA A 168 1.38 0.56 11.62
C ALA A 168 2.26 0.99 12.81
N ALA A 169 2.72 0.05 13.65
CA ALA A 169 3.68 0.35 14.71
C ALA A 169 5.09 0.61 14.15
N ASP A 170 5.47 -0.08 13.09
CA ASP A 170 6.72 0.20 12.36
C ASP A 170 6.68 1.62 11.77
N LEU A 171 5.55 2.04 11.19
CA LEU A 171 5.40 3.38 10.62
C LEU A 171 5.59 4.47 11.68
N VAL A 172 5.10 4.29 12.92
CA VAL A 172 5.37 5.23 14.02
C VAL A 172 6.89 5.36 14.25
N GLN A 173 7.63 4.24 14.25
CA GLN A 173 9.08 4.24 14.41
C GLN A 173 9.80 4.86 13.19
N VAL A 174 9.22 4.73 11.99
CA VAL A 174 9.71 5.45 10.79
C VAL A 174 9.56 6.96 10.99
N LEU A 175 8.43 7.45 11.49
CA LEU A 175 8.25 8.87 11.78
C LEU A 175 9.27 9.38 12.81
N ASP A 176 9.57 8.58 13.84
CA ASP A 176 10.61 8.92 14.82
C ASP A 176 12.01 8.99 14.18
N ASP A 177 12.32 8.08 13.25
CA ASP A 177 13.60 8.09 12.53
C ASP A 177 13.70 9.31 11.61
N LEU A 178 12.64 9.66 10.87
CA LEU A 178 12.61 10.85 10.04
C LEU A 178 12.83 12.12 10.87
N GLY A 179 12.21 12.22 12.05
CA GLY A 179 12.44 13.34 12.98
C GLY A 179 13.90 13.43 13.44
N ARG A 180 14.53 12.30 13.79
CA ARG A 180 15.98 12.26 14.14
C ARG A 180 16.87 12.67 12.97
N ARG A 181 16.42 12.49 11.72
CA ARG A 181 17.12 12.94 10.51
C ARG A 181 16.87 14.40 10.17
N GLY A 182 16.13 15.13 11.00
CA GLY A 182 15.84 16.54 10.81
C GLY A 182 14.70 16.83 9.84
N TRP A 183 13.82 15.85 9.57
CA TRP A 183 12.60 16.09 8.83
C TRP A 183 11.56 16.73 9.75
N ASP A 184 10.75 17.62 9.20
CA ASP A 184 9.57 18.07 9.92
C ASP A 184 8.51 16.95 9.91
N VAL A 185 8.27 16.39 11.09
CA VAL A 185 7.28 15.34 11.34
C VAL A 185 6.22 15.80 12.34
N SER A 186 6.10 17.10 12.61
CA SER A 186 5.07 17.64 13.47
C SER A 186 3.66 17.42 12.91
N HIS A 187 3.55 17.49 11.57
CA HIS A 187 2.35 17.22 10.78
C HIS A 187 2.74 16.45 9.53
N VAL A 188 2.36 15.19 9.43
CA VAL A 188 2.70 14.35 8.28
C VAL A 188 1.46 13.93 7.50
N GLY A 189 1.60 13.85 6.18
CA GLY A 189 0.65 13.20 5.30
C GLY A 189 1.01 11.72 5.12
N LEU A 190 0.00 10.85 5.08
CA LEU A 190 0.19 9.46 4.69
C LEU A 190 -0.51 9.20 3.35
N PHE A 191 0.17 8.50 2.46
CA PHE A 191 -0.38 8.04 1.20
C PHE A 191 -0.18 6.55 1.07
N GLY A 192 -1.25 5.78 0.99
CA GLY A 192 -1.17 4.34 0.88
C GLY A 192 -2.01 3.77 -0.27
N VAL A 193 -1.56 2.64 -0.81
CA VAL A 193 -2.26 1.85 -1.83
C VAL A 193 -2.62 0.49 -1.24
N SER A 194 -3.88 0.07 -1.35
CA SER A 194 -4.37 -1.26 -0.96
C SER A 194 -3.92 -1.63 0.47
N TYR A 195 -3.06 -2.63 0.63
CA TYR A 195 -2.48 -3.01 1.93
C TYR A 195 -1.85 -1.82 2.65
N GLY A 196 -1.04 -1.02 1.94
CA GLY A 196 -0.41 0.19 2.49
C GLY A 196 -1.42 1.27 2.88
N ALA A 197 -2.56 1.36 2.19
CA ALA A 197 -3.65 2.26 2.56
C ALA A 197 -4.27 1.85 3.91
N SER A 198 -4.51 0.56 4.11
CA SER A 198 -5.03 0.03 5.36
C SER A 198 -4.03 0.22 6.53
N VAL A 199 -2.72 0.05 6.26
CA VAL A 199 -1.66 0.37 7.24
C VAL A 199 -1.66 1.86 7.59
N ALA A 200 -1.80 2.76 6.60
CA ALA A 200 -1.85 4.20 6.83
C ALA A 200 -3.03 4.61 7.74
N LEU A 201 -4.22 4.03 7.50
CA LEU A 201 -5.41 4.26 8.33
C LEU A 201 -5.21 3.79 9.78
N LEU A 202 -4.59 2.63 9.98
CA LEU A 202 -4.27 2.12 11.31
C LEU A 202 -3.24 3.00 12.02
N ALA A 203 -2.22 3.50 11.32
CA ALA A 203 -1.21 4.39 11.86
C ALA A 203 -1.80 5.75 12.23
N ALA A 204 -2.73 6.30 11.45
CA ALA A 204 -3.42 7.52 11.77
C ALA A 204 -4.21 7.45 13.09
N GLY A 205 -4.73 6.26 13.43
CA GLY A 205 -5.39 6.02 14.74
C GLY A 205 -4.42 5.83 15.91
N ARG A 206 -3.10 5.76 15.65
CA ARG A 206 -2.05 5.52 16.66
C ARG A 206 -1.17 6.74 16.91
N ASP A 207 -0.93 7.56 15.90
CA ASP A 207 0.03 8.66 15.96
C ASP A 207 -0.62 10.00 15.62
N PRO A 208 -0.71 10.94 16.58
CA PRO A 208 -1.34 12.24 16.37
C PRO A 208 -0.57 13.16 15.41
N ARG A 209 0.67 12.84 15.05
CA ARG A 209 1.44 13.56 14.02
C ARG A 209 0.84 13.38 12.64
N VAL A 210 0.04 12.32 12.40
CA VAL A 210 -0.66 12.12 11.14
C VAL A 210 -1.77 13.16 11.02
N ALA A 211 -1.60 14.12 10.13
CA ALA A 211 -2.51 15.24 9.93
C ALA A 211 -3.58 14.94 8.86
N THR A 212 -3.25 14.12 7.87
CA THR A 212 -4.16 13.78 6.76
C THR A 212 -3.73 12.50 6.06
N VAL A 213 -4.68 11.78 5.46
CA VAL A 213 -4.41 10.51 4.78
C VAL A 213 -5.04 10.51 3.38
N VAL A 214 -4.32 9.96 2.40
CA VAL A 214 -4.86 9.50 1.12
C VAL A 214 -4.81 7.97 1.11
N ALA A 215 -5.95 7.33 0.93
CA ALA A 215 -6.12 5.89 0.94
C ALA A 215 -6.70 5.42 -0.39
N LEU A 216 -5.86 4.83 -1.26
CA LEU A 216 -6.29 4.22 -2.50
C LEU A 216 -6.61 2.74 -2.25
N GLU A 217 -7.86 2.37 -2.51
CA GLU A 217 -8.34 0.99 -2.47
C GLU A 217 -8.05 0.23 -1.16
N PRO A 218 -8.27 0.85 0.02
CA PRO A 218 -8.07 0.18 1.30
C PRO A 218 -9.08 -0.96 1.48
N PHE A 219 -8.68 -1.99 2.23
CA PHE A 219 -9.64 -2.94 2.78
C PHE A 219 -10.10 -2.50 4.19
N ALA A 220 -11.33 -2.84 4.55
CA ALA A 220 -11.88 -2.55 5.88
C ALA A 220 -11.48 -3.63 6.90
N SER A 221 -11.39 -4.88 6.45
CA SER A 221 -11.01 -6.00 7.30
C SER A 221 -10.37 -7.13 6.48
N ALA A 222 -9.44 -7.86 7.08
CA ALA A 222 -8.69 -8.93 6.41
C ALA A 222 -9.54 -10.19 6.18
N ASP A 223 -10.50 -10.48 7.05
CA ASP A 223 -11.40 -11.65 6.93
C ASP A 223 -12.26 -11.61 5.66
N ARG A 224 -12.56 -10.40 5.15
CA ARG A 224 -13.25 -10.18 3.87
C ARG A 224 -12.25 -10.05 2.71
N ALA A 225 -11.22 -9.23 2.88
CA ALA A 225 -10.26 -8.93 1.81
C ALA A 225 -9.46 -10.16 1.36
N VAL A 226 -9.06 -11.06 2.28
CA VAL A 226 -8.28 -12.24 1.94
C VAL A 226 -9.04 -13.21 1.03
N PRO A 227 -10.29 -13.61 1.30
CA PRO A 227 -11.07 -14.42 0.38
C PRO A 227 -11.37 -13.74 -0.96
N GLU A 228 -11.65 -12.42 -0.97
CA GLU A 228 -11.89 -11.64 -2.18
C GLU A 228 -10.65 -11.69 -3.09
N LEU A 229 -9.50 -11.25 -2.57
CA LEU A 229 -8.22 -11.27 -3.29
C LEU A 229 -7.84 -12.67 -3.77
N ALA A 230 -7.99 -13.68 -2.91
CA ALA A 230 -7.63 -15.05 -3.25
C ALA A 230 -8.45 -15.58 -4.45
N ARG A 231 -9.74 -15.30 -4.48
CA ARG A 231 -10.62 -15.75 -5.57
C ARG A 231 -10.43 -14.97 -6.86
N ALA A 232 -10.12 -13.68 -6.76
CA ALA A 232 -9.94 -12.84 -7.93
C ALA A 232 -8.53 -12.98 -8.54
N ALA A 233 -7.48 -12.76 -7.74
CA ALA A 233 -6.11 -12.72 -8.23
C ALA A 233 -5.40 -14.09 -8.21
N PHE A 234 -5.83 -15.02 -7.35
CA PHE A 234 -5.23 -16.35 -7.16
C PHE A 234 -6.25 -17.47 -7.34
N ALA A 235 -7.15 -17.34 -8.32
CA ALA A 235 -8.30 -18.23 -8.52
C ALA A 235 -7.92 -19.73 -8.60
N SER A 236 -6.79 -20.08 -9.23
CA SER A 236 -6.31 -21.46 -9.31
C SER A 236 -5.94 -22.02 -7.93
N ASP A 237 -5.32 -21.23 -7.08
CA ASP A 237 -4.88 -21.62 -5.73
C ASP A 237 -6.05 -21.64 -4.74
N ALA A 238 -7.03 -20.75 -4.96
CA ALA A 238 -8.24 -20.65 -4.14
C ALA A 238 -9.33 -21.66 -4.54
N LYS A 239 -9.14 -22.38 -5.67
CA LYS A 239 -10.14 -23.34 -6.17
C LYS A 239 -10.46 -24.42 -5.13
N GLY A 240 -11.74 -24.53 -4.78
CA GLY A 240 -12.24 -25.51 -3.82
C GLY A 240 -12.07 -25.11 -2.35
N ILE A 241 -11.47 -23.95 -2.04
CA ILE A 241 -11.43 -23.44 -0.66
C ILE A 241 -12.77 -22.75 -0.34
N THR A 242 -13.42 -23.27 0.71
CA THR A 242 -14.73 -22.78 1.15
C THR A 242 -14.60 -21.56 2.09
N ASP A 243 -15.69 -20.78 2.23
CA ASP A 243 -15.74 -19.65 3.18
C ASP A 243 -15.45 -20.10 4.62
N ARG A 244 -15.95 -21.28 5.00
CA ARG A 244 -15.67 -21.85 6.32
C ARG A 244 -14.17 -22.12 6.53
N GLN A 245 -13.46 -22.52 5.49
CA GLN A 245 -12.01 -22.77 5.57
C GLN A 245 -11.23 -21.45 5.63
N PHE A 246 -11.65 -20.41 4.90
CA PHE A 246 -11.11 -19.06 5.05
C PHE A 246 -11.32 -18.53 6.46
N ALA A 247 -12.54 -18.59 6.99
CA ALA A 247 -12.84 -18.17 8.35
C ALA A 247 -12.02 -18.93 9.42
N ALA A 248 -11.85 -20.25 9.23
CA ALA A 248 -11.02 -21.05 10.13
C ALA A 248 -9.52 -20.74 10.00
N ALA A 249 -9.04 -20.31 8.82
CA ALA A 249 -7.69 -19.84 8.62
C ALA A 249 -7.47 -18.49 9.31
N HIS A 250 -8.40 -17.57 9.16
CA HIS A 250 -8.35 -16.23 9.75
C HIS A 250 -8.14 -16.27 11.27
N VAL A 251 -8.81 -17.19 11.98
CA VAL A 251 -8.61 -17.39 13.43
C VAL A 251 -7.16 -17.79 13.75
N LYS A 252 -6.48 -18.49 12.83
CA LYS A 252 -5.12 -19.00 13.06
C LYS A 252 -4.02 -18.04 12.64
N GLU A 253 -4.29 -17.14 11.70
CA GLU A 253 -3.34 -16.17 11.16
C GLU A 253 -2.70 -15.31 12.25
N ALA A 254 -3.52 -14.70 13.09
CA ALA A 254 -3.05 -13.86 14.18
C ALA A 254 -2.17 -14.64 15.18
N ARG A 255 -2.53 -15.90 15.48
CA ARG A 255 -1.73 -16.77 16.35
C ARG A 255 -0.38 -17.11 15.73
N ILE A 256 -0.35 -17.43 14.43
CA ILE A 256 0.89 -17.76 13.70
C ILE A 256 1.82 -16.57 13.63
N ALA A 257 1.29 -15.40 13.29
CA ALA A 257 2.07 -14.18 13.14
C ALA A 257 2.35 -13.46 14.48
N GLY A 258 1.68 -13.83 15.56
CA GLY A 258 1.93 -13.29 16.90
C GLY A 258 1.26 -11.95 17.18
N PHE A 259 0.12 -11.65 16.56
CA PHE A 259 -0.66 -10.42 16.80
C PHE A 259 -2.09 -10.73 17.25
N GLN A 260 -2.86 -9.71 17.56
CA GLN A 260 -4.30 -9.80 17.81
C GLN A 260 -5.05 -8.98 16.75
N TRP A 261 -6.18 -9.49 16.24
CA TRP A 261 -6.99 -8.81 15.23
C TRP A 261 -7.49 -7.43 15.67
N SER A 262 -7.68 -7.21 16.96
CA SER A 262 -7.98 -5.88 17.51
C SER A 262 -6.89 -4.83 17.24
N GLN A 263 -5.67 -5.24 16.95
CA GLN A 263 -4.58 -4.35 16.56
C GLN A 263 -4.66 -3.93 15.08
N ALA A 264 -5.43 -4.66 14.27
CA ALA A 264 -5.67 -4.42 12.85
C ALA A 264 -7.13 -3.98 12.56
N ASP A 265 -7.83 -3.48 13.57
CA ASP A 265 -9.21 -2.97 13.47
C ASP A 265 -9.20 -1.54 12.90
N ILE A 266 -9.43 -1.42 11.58
CA ILE A 266 -9.36 -0.15 10.86
C ILE A 266 -10.54 0.77 11.21
N PRO A 267 -11.80 0.31 11.26
CA PRO A 267 -12.91 1.12 11.78
C PRO A 267 -12.65 1.72 13.16
N ALA A 268 -12.14 0.91 14.10
CA ALA A 268 -11.79 1.41 15.42
C ALA A 268 -10.60 2.40 15.40
N ALA A 269 -9.64 2.25 14.48
CA ALA A 269 -8.56 3.22 14.29
C ALA A 269 -9.09 4.56 13.75
N LEU A 270 -10.00 4.53 12.78
CA LEU A 270 -10.65 5.72 12.24
C LEU A 270 -11.44 6.50 13.30
N ALA A 271 -12.09 5.80 14.23
CA ALA A 271 -12.78 6.45 15.34
C ALA A 271 -11.84 7.18 16.34
N ARG A 272 -10.55 6.87 16.32
CA ARG A 272 -9.54 7.49 17.21
C ARG A 272 -8.75 8.62 16.55
N THR A 273 -8.69 8.68 15.21
CA THR A 273 -7.96 9.73 14.52
C THR A 273 -8.80 10.99 14.29
N ARG A 274 -8.12 12.12 14.18
CA ARG A 274 -8.71 13.38 13.68
C ARG A 274 -8.27 13.70 12.25
N ALA A 275 -7.36 12.92 11.70
CA ALA A 275 -6.84 13.11 10.37
C ALA A 275 -7.93 12.82 9.31
N PRO A 276 -8.37 13.81 8.53
CA PRO A 276 -9.33 13.54 7.46
C PRO A 276 -8.70 12.62 6.41
N VAL A 277 -9.54 11.79 5.79
CA VAL A 277 -9.12 10.79 4.82
C VAL A 277 -9.75 11.07 3.46
N LEU A 278 -8.93 11.10 2.41
CA LEU A 278 -9.38 11.00 1.03
C LEU A 278 -9.31 9.53 0.62
N PHE A 279 -10.45 8.88 0.52
CA PHE A 279 -10.58 7.55 -0.08
C PHE A 279 -10.76 7.69 -1.59
N ILE A 280 -10.01 6.91 -2.37
CA ILE A 280 -10.24 6.77 -3.81
C ILE A 280 -10.31 5.27 -4.10
N HIS A 281 -11.35 4.81 -4.80
CA HIS A 281 -11.57 3.38 -5.05
C HIS A 281 -12.16 3.15 -6.44
N GLY A 282 -11.62 2.15 -7.15
CA GLY A 282 -12.15 1.74 -8.45
C GLY A 282 -13.48 1.01 -8.31
N GLU A 283 -14.52 1.42 -9.05
CA GLU A 283 -15.82 0.72 -9.00
C GLU A 283 -15.78 -0.67 -9.66
N LYS A 284 -14.77 -0.90 -10.50
CA LYS A 284 -14.54 -2.21 -11.14
C LYS A 284 -13.50 -3.06 -10.41
N ASP A 285 -13.15 -2.68 -9.17
CA ASP A 285 -12.22 -3.46 -8.36
C ASP A 285 -12.88 -4.78 -7.92
N THR A 286 -12.39 -5.87 -8.50
CA THR A 286 -12.82 -7.25 -8.18
C THR A 286 -11.89 -7.93 -7.19
N TRP A 287 -10.72 -7.33 -6.88
CA TRP A 287 -9.78 -7.87 -5.91
C TRP A 287 -10.14 -7.48 -4.48
N ILE A 288 -10.47 -6.20 -4.30
CA ILE A 288 -10.94 -5.62 -3.05
C ILE A 288 -12.14 -4.74 -3.39
N SER A 289 -13.33 -5.17 -3.03
CA SER A 289 -14.55 -4.45 -3.39
C SER A 289 -14.57 -3.01 -2.89
N ALA A 290 -15.09 -2.07 -3.70
CA ALA A 290 -15.28 -0.69 -3.29
C ALA A 290 -16.19 -0.54 -2.04
N ASP A 291 -16.92 -1.57 -1.66
CA ASP A 291 -17.71 -1.60 -0.43
C ASP A 291 -16.85 -1.48 0.83
N HIS A 292 -15.58 -1.87 0.78
CA HIS A 292 -14.62 -1.63 1.85
C HIS A 292 -14.43 -0.12 2.10
N SER A 293 -14.19 0.67 1.05
CA SER A 293 -14.08 2.13 1.19
C SER A 293 -15.40 2.79 1.56
N ARG A 294 -16.54 2.31 1.05
CA ARG A 294 -17.87 2.80 1.46
C ARG A 294 -18.14 2.57 2.94
N GLU A 295 -17.70 1.45 3.48
CA GLU A 295 -17.79 1.14 4.91
C GLU A 295 -16.85 2.03 5.72
N LEU A 296 -15.57 2.11 5.35
CA LEU A 296 -14.58 2.92 6.07
C LEU A 296 -14.94 4.41 6.11
N ALA A 297 -15.51 4.93 5.02
CA ALA A 297 -15.94 6.33 4.94
C ALA A 297 -17.03 6.67 5.99
N LYS A 298 -17.83 5.69 6.43
CA LYS A 298 -18.84 5.90 7.49
C LYS A 298 -18.22 6.08 8.88
N HIS A 299 -17.00 5.57 9.07
CA HIS A 299 -16.25 5.65 10.33
C HIS A 299 -15.20 6.76 10.33
N ALA A 300 -14.96 7.36 9.17
CA ALA A 300 -13.91 8.36 8.99
C ALA A 300 -14.27 9.70 9.68
N PRO A 301 -13.28 10.47 10.17
CA PRO A 301 -13.52 11.75 10.80
C PRO A 301 -14.12 12.78 9.85
N ALA A 302 -14.70 13.84 10.41
CA ALA A 302 -15.26 14.94 9.64
C ALA A 302 -14.24 15.53 8.66
N GLY A 303 -14.71 15.95 7.47
CA GLY A 303 -13.87 16.44 6.40
C GLY A 303 -13.32 15.36 5.47
N SER A 304 -13.49 14.07 5.80
CA SER A 304 -13.12 12.96 4.91
C SER A 304 -13.99 12.92 3.65
N LYS A 305 -13.43 12.38 2.57
CA LYS A 305 -14.11 12.27 1.26
C LYS A 305 -13.92 10.88 0.67
N LEU A 306 -14.94 10.41 -0.05
CA LEU A 306 -14.88 9.19 -0.86
C LEU A 306 -15.07 9.56 -2.33
N VAL A 307 -14.14 9.14 -3.16
CA VAL A 307 -14.19 9.26 -4.63
C VAL A 307 -14.24 7.85 -5.21
N LEU A 308 -15.22 7.59 -6.02
CA LEU A 308 -15.34 6.32 -6.75
C LEU A 308 -14.95 6.56 -8.21
N ALA A 309 -13.98 5.78 -8.70
CA ALA A 309 -13.47 5.84 -10.06
C ALA A 309 -14.22 4.80 -10.92
N PRO A 310 -15.16 5.21 -11.80
CA PRO A 310 -16.13 4.29 -12.40
C PRO A 310 -15.52 3.31 -13.42
N LEU A 311 -14.32 3.62 -13.93
CA LEU A 311 -13.66 2.81 -14.96
C LEU A 311 -12.49 2.00 -14.42
N ASP A 312 -12.01 2.30 -13.22
CA ASP A 312 -10.79 1.72 -12.67
C ASP A 312 -11.04 0.47 -11.83
N ASN A 313 -10.05 -0.40 -11.81
CA ASN A 313 -9.96 -1.59 -10.98
C ASN A 313 -8.71 -1.51 -10.07
N HIS A 314 -8.47 -2.57 -9.27
CA HIS A 314 -7.36 -2.65 -8.31
C HIS A 314 -5.96 -2.46 -8.91
N VAL A 315 -5.79 -2.73 -10.20
CA VAL A 315 -4.50 -2.59 -10.90
C VAL A 315 -4.39 -1.24 -11.59
N SER A 316 -5.47 -0.76 -12.22
CA SER A 316 -5.44 0.46 -13.02
C SER A 316 -5.43 1.73 -12.17
N LEU A 317 -6.19 1.78 -11.09
CA LEU A 317 -6.34 2.99 -10.28
C LEU A 317 -5.01 3.54 -9.73
N PRO A 318 -4.12 2.75 -9.11
CA PRO A 318 -2.84 3.25 -8.62
C PRO A 318 -1.91 3.79 -9.71
N LEU A 319 -2.13 3.38 -10.96
CA LEU A 319 -1.37 3.82 -12.13
C LEU A 319 -1.90 5.12 -12.74
N GLN A 320 -3.12 5.55 -12.39
CA GLN A 320 -3.75 6.78 -12.87
C GLN A 320 -3.17 8.04 -12.19
N VAL A 321 -1.84 8.12 -12.12
CA VAL A 321 -1.12 9.18 -11.40
C VAL A 321 -1.54 10.56 -11.90
N GLU A 322 -1.54 10.79 -13.23
CA GLU A 322 -1.87 12.11 -13.79
C GLU A 322 -3.34 12.49 -13.61
N VAL A 323 -4.23 11.50 -13.55
CA VAL A 323 -5.67 11.73 -13.35
C VAL A 323 -5.96 12.20 -11.92
N PHE A 324 -5.35 11.54 -10.94
CA PHE A 324 -5.67 11.79 -9.53
C PHE A 324 -4.66 12.68 -8.80
N ALA A 325 -3.44 12.90 -9.33
CA ALA A 325 -2.44 13.73 -8.68
C ALA A 325 -2.92 15.15 -8.37
N PRO A 326 -3.66 15.87 -9.23
CA PRO A 326 -4.17 17.19 -8.89
C PRO A 326 -5.03 17.19 -7.62
N GLN A 327 -5.91 16.21 -7.48
CA GLN A 327 -6.79 16.07 -6.30
C GLN A 327 -6.00 15.65 -5.05
N VAL A 328 -5.07 14.72 -5.18
CA VAL A 328 -4.20 14.24 -4.10
C VAL A 328 -3.30 15.37 -3.60
N ILE A 329 -2.70 16.13 -4.50
CA ILE A 329 -1.86 17.30 -4.16
C ILE A 329 -2.68 18.33 -3.41
N ALA A 330 -3.84 18.73 -3.94
CA ALA A 330 -4.73 19.70 -3.30
C ALA A 330 -5.18 19.22 -1.90
N TRP A 331 -5.38 17.90 -1.72
CA TRP A 331 -5.73 17.32 -0.44
C TRP A 331 -4.61 17.50 0.60
N PHE A 332 -3.37 17.19 0.22
CA PHE A 332 -2.22 17.39 1.11
C PHE A 332 -1.92 18.86 1.35
N GLU A 333 -2.10 19.73 0.34
CA GLU A 333 -1.95 21.17 0.50
C GLU A 333 -2.92 21.79 1.51
N ALA A 334 -4.14 21.27 1.56
CA ALA A 334 -5.14 21.68 2.53
C ALA A 334 -4.93 21.11 3.92
N GLY A 335 -4.40 19.87 4.01
CA GLY A 335 -4.24 19.14 5.27
C GLY A 335 -2.90 19.34 5.98
N LEU A 336 -1.88 19.84 5.27
CA LEU A 336 -0.54 20.07 5.86
C LEU A 336 -0.27 21.57 5.93
N PRO A 337 -0.08 22.15 7.13
CA PRO A 337 0.26 23.56 7.26
C PRO A 337 1.60 23.82 6.55
N ARG A 338 1.75 25.00 5.96
CA ARG A 338 3.04 25.44 5.43
C ARG A 338 3.98 25.68 6.61
N SER A 339 5.11 25.00 6.63
CA SER A 339 6.20 25.25 7.56
C SER A 339 6.85 26.62 7.32
#